data_43796716911bedf30c93c9cc7d298e3d
#
_entry.id   43796716911bedf30c93c9cc7d298e3d
#
_cell.length_a   1.000
_cell.length_b   1.000
_cell.length_c   1.000
_cell.angle_alpha   90.00
_cell.angle_beta   90.00
_cell.angle_gamma   90.00
#
_symmetry.space_group_name_H-M   'P 1'
#
loop_
_entity.id
_entity.type
_entity.pdbx_description
1 polymer ?
#
loop_
_entity_poly.entity_id
_entity_poly.type
_entity_poly.pdbx_seq_one_letter_code
_entity_poly.pdbx_strand_id
1 'polypeptide(L)'
;VPKSQRSELQEVLDALVMDGRIEVTSKGKYIKSEGKYLIGTFTAHARGFGFVCIEGEEEDIFIPESQVHGAFHMDTVQVAVTSENSGKRREGTITKIISRGTTRIVCTYEKSKTFGFAVPDNPKFGSDIFIPQERSKGAVSGHKVVVEITDYGKEGKKPEGKVVEIIGHINDPGTDIMSIVKAYDLPVEFSEKIMHQVENVSNEVSTADMAGRMDFRDWQTVTIDGEDAKDLDDAITLTKEGDNYKLGVHIADVSNYVQEHSALDVEALSRGTSVYLVDRVIPMLPHKLSNGICSLNAGENRLTLSCVMTIDAKGNVIDHTIAESVIKVDRRMSYTSVKKILEDHDENEIREYEELVPMFELMQELAAILRKKRMKRGSIDFDFPETKIVLDDKGKPVEIKPYERNVATKIIEDFMLIANETVAQDYFWQELPFVYRTHDNPDTEKIKKLSTFINNFGYSIHIGQDEVHPKELQKLLQKIDGTPEEALISRLTLRSMKQAKYTTMSTGHFGLATPYYCHFTSPIRRYPDL
;
A
#
# COMPACT_ATOMS: atom_id res chain seq x y z
N VAL A 1 41.77 -7.41 41.22
CA VAL A 1 40.74 -6.53 41.82
C VAL A 1 40.45 -7.08 43.23
N PRO A 2 40.47 -6.22 44.29
CA PRO A 2 40.11 -6.63 45.65
C PRO A 2 38.72 -7.27 45.69
N LYS A 3 38.50 -8.22 46.64
CA LYS A 3 37.21 -8.93 46.75
C LYS A 3 36.01 -7.99 46.90
N SER A 4 36.18 -6.82 47.54
CA SER A 4 35.16 -5.79 47.73
C SER A 4 34.75 -5.04 46.47
N GLN A 5 35.56 -5.07 45.41
CA GLN A 5 35.27 -4.39 44.13
C GLN A 5 34.90 -5.36 42.99
N ARG A 6 34.72 -6.65 43.30
CA ARG A 6 34.38 -7.64 42.25
C ARG A 6 32.95 -7.47 41.72
N SER A 7 32.03 -7.01 42.57
CA SER A 7 30.64 -6.74 42.17
C SER A 7 30.59 -5.55 41.19
N GLU A 8 31.26 -4.47 41.51
CA GLU A 8 31.37 -3.29 40.63
C GLU A 8 32.06 -3.61 39.31
N LEU A 9 33.13 -4.42 39.35
CA LEU A 9 33.80 -4.86 38.12
C LEU A 9 32.88 -5.71 37.28
N GLN A 10 32.09 -6.62 37.89
CA GLN A 10 31.14 -7.46 37.15
C GLN A 10 30.06 -6.60 36.48
N GLU A 11 29.49 -5.62 37.18
CA GLU A 11 28.52 -4.68 36.63
C GLU A 11 29.09 -3.89 35.43
N VAL A 12 30.35 -3.44 35.53
CA VAL A 12 31.02 -2.74 34.40
C VAL A 12 31.27 -3.71 33.22
N LEU A 13 31.69 -4.94 33.48
CA LEU A 13 31.90 -5.94 32.44
C LEU A 13 30.60 -6.33 31.78
N ASP A 14 29.52 -6.51 32.54
CA ASP A 14 28.20 -6.82 32.01
C ASP A 14 27.67 -5.64 31.18
N ALA A 15 27.87 -4.40 31.62
CA ALA A 15 27.56 -3.20 30.84
C ALA A 15 28.37 -3.14 29.52
N LEU A 16 29.68 -3.47 29.57
CA LEU A 16 30.52 -3.50 28.38
C LEU A 16 30.17 -4.64 27.43
N VAL A 17 29.66 -5.77 27.93
CA VAL A 17 29.08 -6.86 27.10
C VAL A 17 27.77 -6.39 26.49
N MET A 18 26.89 -5.74 27.25
CA MET A 18 25.65 -5.15 26.78
C MET A 18 25.88 -4.06 25.72
N ASP A 19 26.93 -3.24 25.92
CA ASP A 19 27.38 -2.26 24.93
C ASP A 19 28.12 -2.90 23.76
N GLY A 20 28.37 -4.24 23.83
CA GLY A 20 29.05 -5.04 22.83
C GLY A 20 30.50 -4.64 22.58
N ARG A 21 31.10 -3.96 23.49
CA ARG A 21 32.52 -3.58 23.43
C ARG A 21 33.45 -4.75 23.75
N ILE A 22 32.94 -5.74 24.49
CA ILE A 22 33.61 -6.98 24.83
C ILE A 22 32.65 -8.17 24.69
N GLU A 23 33.19 -9.35 24.44
CA GLU A 23 32.46 -10.64 24.34
C GLU A 23 32.98 -11.60 25.42
N VAL A 24 32.08 -12.51 25.88
CA VAL A 24 32.44 -13.61 26.75
C VAL A 24 32.65 -14.86 25.94
N THR A 25 33.85 -15.38 25.88
CA THR A 25 34.17 -16.63 25.19
C THR A 25 33.50 -17.82 25.86
N SER A 26 33.36 -18.98 25.16
CA SER A 26 32.89 -20.24 25.73
C SER A 26 33.66 -20.72 26.96
N LYS A 27 34.84 -20.20 27.21
CA LYS A 27 35.68 -20.46 28.40
C LYS A 27 35.54 -19.40 29.50
N GLY A 28 34.53 -18.49 29.41
CA GLY A 28 34.27 -17.45 30.40
C GLY A 28 35.32 -16.31 30.42
N LYS A 29 36.10 -16.12 29.36
CA LYS A 29 37.07 -15.01 29.28
C LYS A 29 36.47 -13.85 28.51
N TYR A 30 36.67 -12.62 28.96
CA TYR A 30 36.34 -11.40 28.25
C TYR A 30 37.38 -11.10 27.17
N ILE A 31 36.93 -10.83 25.96
CA ILE A 31 37.76 -10.39 24.83
C ILE A 31 37.14 -9.13 24.25
N LYS A 32 37.96 -8.31 23.56
CA LYS A 32 37.44 -7.17 22.82
C LYS A 32 36.53 -7.73 21.70
N SER A 33 35.31 -7.24 21.66
CA SER A 33 34.39 -7.64 20.58
C SER A 33 34.89 -7.08 19.24
N GLU A 34 35.00 -7.93 18.23
CA GLU A 34 35.18 -7.54 16.83
C GLU A 34 33.85 -7.52 16.09
N GLY A 35 32.72 -7.73 16.84
CA GLY A 35 31.39 -7.85 16.29
C GLY A 35 30.91 -6.58 15.59
N LYS A 36 30.36 -6.73 14.41
CA LYS A 36 29.59 -5.70 13.73
C LYS A 36 28.31 -5.45 14.52
N TYR A 37 28.17 -4.25 15.09
CA TYR A 37 26.89 -3.78 15.60
C TYR A 37 26.10 -3.20 14.45
N LEU A 38 24.87 -3.67 14.31
CA LEU A 38 23.93 -3.16 13.32
C LEU A 38 22.78 -2.47 14.06
N ILE A 39 22.22 -1.45 13.43
CA ILE A 39 21.04 -0.75 13.94
C ILE A 39 19.89 -1.06 13.00
N GLY A 40 18.75 -1.45 13.56
CA GLY A 40 17.56 -1.76 12.78
C GLY A 40 16.29 -1.74 13.60
N THR A 41 15.18 -2.01 12.95
CA THR A 41 13.86 -2.05 13.55
C THR A 41 13.51 -3.47 13.99
N PHE A 42 13.17 -3.65 15.26
CA PHE A 42 12.78 -4.94 15.82
C PHE A 42 11.31 -5.24 15.53
N THR A 43 11.06 -6.33 14.83
CA THR A 43 9.73 -6.89 14.60
C THR A 43 9.52 -8.11 15.47
N ALA A 44 8.72 -7.96 16.53
CA ALA A 44 8.39 -9.05 17.44
C ALA A 44 7.44 -10.07 16.78
N HIS A 45 7.50 -11.30 17.27
CA HIS A 45 6.57 -12.37 16.93
C HIS A 45 5.79 -12.80 18.18
N ALA A 46 4.54 -13.23 18.02
CA ALA A 46 3.65 -13.65 19.12
C ALA A 46 4.20 -14.79 20.02
N ARG A 47 5.22 -15.50 19.55
CA ARG A 47 5.91 -16.57 20.32
C ARG A 47 7.14 -16.10 21.10
N GLY A 48 7.33 -14.78 21.25
CA GLY A 48 8.41 -14.18 22.03
C GLY A 48 9.72 -13.91 21.28
N PHE A 49 10.02 -14.61 20.18
CA PHE A 49 11.15 -14.29 19.31
C PHE A 49 10.84 -13.10 18.37
N GLY A 50 11.82 -12.62 17.62
CA GLY A 50 11.59 -11.58 16.62
C GLY A 50 12.68 -11.51 15.57
N PHE A 51 12.63 -10.43 14.77
CA PHE A 51 13.56 -10.14 13.71
C PHE A 51 13.99 -8.69 13.77
N VAL A 52 15.24 -8.41 13.44
CA VAL A 52 15.72 -7.04 13.24
C VAL A 52 15.92 -6.81 11.74
N CYS A 53 15.13 -5.89 11.20
CA CYS A 53 15.24 -5.44 9.82
C CYS A 53 16.26 -4.30 9.75
N ILE A 54 17.28 -4.46 8.92
CA ILE A 54 18.34 -3.47 8.69
C ILE A 54 18.04 -2.78 7.36
N GLU A 55 18.04 -1.46 7.37
CA GLU A 55 17.80 -0.68 6.14
C GLU A 55 18.88 -0.96 5.09
N GLY A 56 18.45 -1.33 3.88
CA GLY A 56 19.34 -1.68 2.77
C GLY A 56 19.88 -3.12 2.77
N GLU A 57 19.51 -3.96 3.74
CA GLU A 57 19.83 -5.39 3.75
C GLU A 57 18.59 -6.23 3.35
N GLU A 58 18.81 -7.30 2.59
CA GLU A 58 17.70 -8.18 2.13
C GLU A 58 17.26 -9.20 3.20
N GLU A 59 18.13 -9.54 4.14
CA GLU A 59 17.88 -10.56 5.15
C GLU A 59 17.79 -9.98 6.56
N ASP A 60 16.68 -10.24 7.23
CA ASP A 60 16.47 -9.90 8.64
C ASP A 60 17.34 -10.76 9.56
N ILE A 61 17.75 -10.20 10.69
CA ILE A 61 18.48 -10.91 11.74
C ILE A 61 17.47 -11.54 12.70
N PHE A 62 17.53 -12.87 12.86
CA PHE A 62 16.69 -13.58 13.81
C PHE A 62 17.15 -13.34 15.25
N ILE A 63 16.21 -13.01 16.15
CA ILE A 63 16.45 -12.76 17.58
C ILE A 63 15.67 -13.81 18.39
N PRO A 64 16.33 -14.77 19.02
CA PRO A 64 15.69 -15.72 19.94
C PRO A 64 15.01 -14.98 21.10
N GLU A 65 13.96 -15.57 21.67
CA GLU A 65 13.22 -15.01 22.81
C GLU A 65 14.13 -14.57 23.97
N SER A 66 15.11 -15.39 24.32
CA SER A 66 16.07 -15.11 25.39
C SER A 66 17.03 -13.94 25.10
N GLN A 67 17.07 -13.46 23.86
CA GLN A 67 18.00 -12.40 23.40
C GLN A 67 17.28 -11.10 23.01
N VAL A 68 15.97 -11.01 23.29
CA VAL A 68 15.13 -9.81 22.98
C VAL A 68 15.40 -8.68 23.97
N HIS A 69 15.80 -8.98 25.20
CA HIS A 69 16.21 -8.03 26.25
C HIS A 69 15.26 -6.83 26.44
N GLY A 70 13.95 -7.10 26.46
CA GLY A 70 12.92 -6.08 26.72
C GLY A 70 12.63 -5.14 25.56
N ALA A 71 13.07 -5.46 24.34
CA ALA A 71 12.66 -4.75 23.15
C ALA A 71 11.19 -5.07 22.82
N PHE A 72 10.45 -4.05 22.42
CA PHE A 72 9.07 -4.11 21.97
C PHE A 72 8.99 -4.05 20.45
N HIS A 73 7.85 -4.48 19.91
CA HIS A 73 7.58 -4.39 18.50
C HIS A 73 7.77 -2.96 17.98
N MET A 74 8.50 -2.81 16.86
CA MET A 74 8.87 -1.55 16.20
C MET A 74 9.92 -0.71 16.94
N ASP A 75 10.55 -1.20 18.01
CA ASP A 75 11.69 -0.48 18.61
C ASP A 75 12.87 -0.42 17.65
N THR A 76 13.56 0.73 17.63
CA THR A 76 14.87 0.82 17.00
C THR A 76 15.91 0.27 17.96
N VAL A 77 16.63 -0.75 17.55
CA VAL A 77 17.55 -1.48 18.42
C VAL A 77 18.94 -1.60 17.80
N GLN A 78 19.93 -1.73 18.67
CA GLN A 78 21.26 -2.17 18.30
C GLN A 78 21.34 -3.69 18.51
N VAL A 79 21.84 -4.40 17.50
CA VAL A 79 21.98 -5.86 17.51
C VAL A 79 23.42 -6.27 17.27
N ALA A 80 23.92 -7.20 18.08
CA ALA A 80 25.17 -7.90 17.85
C ALA A 80 24.88 -9.19 17.08
N VAL A 81 25.50 -9.39 15.93
CA VAL A 81 25.37 -10.62 15.13
C VAL A 81 26.21 -11.72 15.79
N THR A 82 25.58 -12.82 16.19
CA THR A 82 26.23 -13.92 16.91
C THR A 82 26.63 -15.09 16.01
N SER A 83 25.99 -15.26 14.84
CA SER A 83 26.36 -16.25 13.84
C SER A 83 26.19 -15.74 12.41
N GLU A 84 27.26 -15.81 11.62
CA GLU A 84 27.30 -15.55 10.17
C GLU A 84 27.68 -16.81 9.38
N ASN A 85 27.22 -17.99 9.77
CA ASN A 85 27.57 -19.20 9.02
C ASN A 85 26.88 -19.22 7.65
N SER A 86 27.67 -19.28 6.59
CA SER A 86 27.23 -19.39 5.20
C SER A 86 26.22 -20.52 5.03
N GLY A 87 24.97 -20.17 4.68
CA GLY A 87 23.87 -21.10 4.46
C GLY A 87 22.90 -21.29 5.65
N LYS A 88 23.10 -20.61 6.79
CA LYS A 88 22.15 -20.53 7.90
C LYS A 88 21.70 -19.08 8.10
N ARG A 89 20.45 -18.93 8.54
CA ARG A 89 19.86 -17.64 8.90
C ARG A 89 20.76 -16.90 9.91
N ARG A 90 21.00 -15.61 9.67
CA ARG A 90 21.75 -14.75 10.62
C ARG A 90 21.01 -14.69 11.96
N GLU A 91 21.73 -14.87 13.05
CA GLU A 91 21.20 -14.81 14.40
C GLU A 91 21.92 -13.74 15.21
N GLY A 92 21.19 -13.04 16.07
CA GLY A 92 21.73 -11.92 16.84
C GLY A 92 21.11 -11.76 18.22
N THR A 93 21.73 -10.87 19.00
CA THR A 93 21.30 -10.47 20.34
C THR A 93 21.07 -8.96 20.35
N ILE A 94 19.93 -8.52 20.88
CA ILE A 94 19.68 -7.08 21.09
C ILE A 94 20.54 -6.61 22.26
N THR A 95 21.46 -5.67 21.98
CA THR A 95 22.39 -5.13 22.98
C THR A 95 21.89 -3.82 23.58
N LYS A 96 21.09 -3.07 22.83
CA LYS A 96 20.55 -1.78 23.27
C LYS A 96 19.27 -1.42 22.56
N ILE A 97 18.33 -0.83 23.28
CA ILE A 97 17.15 -0.17 22.72
C ILE A 97 17.53 1.30 22.52
N ILE A 98 17.55 1.76 21.27
CA ILE A 98 17.94 3.12 20.89
C ILE A 98 16.75 4.07 21.07
N SER A 99 15.59 3.66 20.52
CA SER A 99 14.34 4.40 20.68
C SER A 99 13.15 3.46 20.71
N ARG A 100 12.12 3.84 21.44
CA ARG A 100 10.84 3.13 21.47
C ARG A 100 10.04 3.49 20.22
N GLY A 101 9.69 2.49 19.43
CA GLY A 101 8.89 2.66 18.22
C GLY A 101 7.40 2.72 18.50
N THR A 102 6.94 2.09 19.58
CA THR A 102 5.53 2.07 19.95
C THR A 102 5.35 2.57 21.37
N THR A 103 4.67 3.71 21.53
CA THR A 103 4.33 4.31 22.82
C THR A 103 2.85 4.18 23.17
N ARG A 104 2.00 3.96 22.15
CA ARG A 104 0.55 3.80 22.30
C ARG A 104 0.10 2.51 21.62
N ILE A 105 -0.79 1.79 22.29
CA ILE A 105 -1.29 0.49 21.81
C ILE A 105 -2.80 0.44 21.99
N VAL A 106 -3.50 -0.09 21.00
CA VAL A 106 -4.94 -0.41 21.09
C VAL A 106 -5.09 -1.76 21.78
N CYS A 107 -5.94 -1.78 22.79
CA CYS A 107 -6.15 -2.93 23.66
C CYS A 107 -7.65 -3.14 23.96
N THR A 108 -7.98 -4.35 24.36
CA THR A 108 -9.24 -4.65 25.06
C THR A 108 -9.00 -4.55 26.57
N TYR A 109 -9.78 -3.73 27.26
CA TYR A 109 -9.65 -3.55 28.71
C TYR A 109 -10.43 -4.59 29.48
N GLU A 110 -9.76 -5.20 30.47
CA GLU A 110 -10.34 -6.16 31.41
C GLU A 110 -10.21 -5.61 32.83
N LYS A 111 -11.34 -5.32 33.48
CA LYS A 111 -11.38 -4.76 34.82
C LYS A 111 -11.28 -5.85 35.89
N SER A 112 -10.40 -5.65 36.88
CA SER A 112 -10.38 -6.40 38.13
C SER A 112 -10.91 -5.54 39.29
N LYS A 113 -10.86 -6.02 40.52
CA LYS A 113 -11.42 -5.30 41.69
C LYS A 113 -10.71 -3.97 41.99
N THR A 114 -9.38 -3.92 41.91
CA THR A 114 -8.54 -2.78 42.28
C THR A 114 -7.56 -2.34 41.19
N PHE A 115 -7.60 -2.97 40.02
CA PHE A 115 -6.77 -2.67 38.86
C PHE A 115 -7.44 -3.21 37.60
N GLY A 116 -6.80 -3.08 36.46
CA GLY A 116 -7.21 -3.72 35.22
C GLY A 116 -6.01 -4.17 34.41
N PHE A 117 -6.30 -4.96 33.38
CA PHE A 117 -5.35 -5.31 32.33
C PHE A 117 -5.87 -4.78 31.00
N ALA A 118 -4.95 -4.32 30.17
CA ALA A 118 -5.20 -4.02 28.79
C ALA A 118 -4.52 -5.10 27.94
N VAL A 119 -5.34 -5.91 27.27
CA VAL A 119 -4.89 -6.99 26.37
C VAL A 119 -4.69 -6.40 24.98
N PRO A 120 -3.44 -6.34 24.46
CA PRO A 120 -3.17 -5.79 23.13
C PRO A 120 -3.92 -6.54 22.03
N ASP A 121 -4.52 -5.81 21.08
CA ASP A 121 -5.16 -6.41 19.91
C ASP A 121 -4.14 -7.04 18.96
N ASN A 122 -2.93 -6.47 18.90
CA ASN A 122 -1.83 -7.02 18.12
C ASN A 122 -1.01 -8.00 18.98
N PRO A 123 -1.04 -9.32 18.67
CA PRO A 123 -0.37 -10.34 19.46
C PRO A 123 1.16 -10.23 19.46
N LYS A 124 1.75 -9.39 18.61
CA LYS A 124 3.19 -9.11 18.60
C LYS A 124 3.68 -8.42 19.87
N PHE A 125 2.79 -7.81 20.66
CA PHE A 125 3.15 -7.20 21.94
C PHE A 125 3.33 -8.20 23.10
N GLY A 126 2.91 -9.46 22.92
CA GLY A 126 3.29 -10.62 23.73
C GLY A 126 2.79 -10.67 25.17
N SER A 127 2.41 -9.55 25.80
CA SER A 127 1.95 -9.52 27.20
C SER A 127 0.91 -8.43 27.45
N ASP A 128 -0.01 -8.71 28.40
CA ASP A 128 -0.98 -7.74 28.87
C ASP A 128 -0.29 -6.60 29.59
N ILE A 129 -0.86 -5.40 29.48
CA ILE A 129 -0.38 -4.18 30.12
C ILE A 129 -1.15 -3.97 31.41
N PHE A 130 -0.46 -3.84 32.52
CA PHE A 130 -1.07 -3.53 33.83
C PHE A 130 -1.55 -2.08 33.85
N ILE A 131 -2.81 -1.86 34.28
CA ILE A 131 -3.43 -0.54 34.37
C ILE A 131 -3.89 -0.30 35.82
N PRO A 132 -3.23 0.59 36.56
CA PRO A 132 -3.72 1.05 37.87
C PRO A 132 -5.13 1.63 37.74
N GLN A 133 -5.96 1.46 38.77
CA GLN A 133 -7.37 1.90 38.73
C GLN A 133 -7.50 3.41 38.46
N GLU A 134 -6.64 4.22 39.06
CA GLU A 134 -6.60 5.68 38.88
C GLU A 134 -6.20 6.10 37.46
N ARG A 135 -5.59 5.21 36.69
CA ARG A 135 -5.16 5.43 35.29
C ARG A 135 -6.07 4.76 34.25
N SER A 136 -7.17 4.18 34.70
CA SER A 136 -8.13 3.47 33.82
C SER A 136 -9.09 4.41 33.06
N LYS A 137 -9.13 5.69 33.37
CA LYS A 137 -10.05 6.69 32.77
C LYS A 137 -11.54 6.27 32.83
N GLY A 138 -11.90 5.40 33.79
CA GLY A 138 -13.26 4.88 33.93
C GLY A 138 -13.59 3.74 32.97
N ALA A 139 -12.63 3.13 32.30
CA ALA A 139 -12.84 1.99 31.43
C ALA A 139 -13.45 0.82 32.19
N VAL A 140 -14.35 0.07 31.52
CA VAL A 140 -14.97 -1.17 32.02
C VAL A 140 -14.58 -2.33 31.12
N SER A 141 -14.75 -3.56 31.60
CA SER A 141 -14.43 -4.75 30.82
C SER A 141 -15.16 -4.75 29.46
N GLY A 142 -14.44 -5.07 28.39
CA GLY A 142 -14.95 -5.04 27.02
C GLY A 142 -14.78 -3.70 26.30
N HIS A 143 -14.28 -2.64 26.97
CA HIS A 143 -13.92 -1.42 26.27
C HIS A 143 -12.66 -1.63 25.41
N LYS A 144 -12.71 -1.18 24.16
CA LYS A 144 -11.55 -0.89 23.33
C LYS A 144 -10.93 0.42 23.77
N VAL A 145 -9.64 0.40 24.07
CA VAL A 145 -8.93 1.55 24.65
C VAL A 145 -7.60 1.77 23.95
N VAL A 146 -7.17 3.04 23.90
CA VAL A 146 -5.79 3.38 23.56
C VAL A 146 -5.03 3.50 24.87
N VAL A 147 -3.98 2.73 25.03
CA VAL A 147 -3.09 2.71 26.20
C VAL A 147 -1.76 3.33 25.84
N GLU A 148 -1.32 4.31 26.62
CA GLU A 148 0.05 4.83 26.59
C GLU A 148 0.90 4.04 27.59
N ILE A 149 2.01 3.46 27.12
CA ILE A 149 2.93 2.70 27.96
C ILE A 149 3.73 3.67 28.82
N THR A 150 3.66 3.51 30.13
CA THR A 150 4.42 4.33 31.09
C THR A 150 5.66 3.63 31.61
N ASP A 151 5.66 2.30 31.66
CA ASP A 151 6.81 1.44 31.97
C ASP A 151 6.75 0.19 31.07
N TYR A 152 7.84 -0.09 30.36
CA TYR A 152 7.92 -1.25 29.45
C TYR A 152 8.20 -2.57 30.21
N GLY A 153 8.33 -2.52 31.53
CA GLY A 153 8.73 -3.66 32.34
C GLY A 153 10.22 -3.98 32.21
N LYS A 154 10.74 -4.65 33.22
CA LYS A 154 12.06 -5.30 33.21
C LYS A 154 11.83 -6.80 33.33
N GLU A 155 12.89 -7.61 33.17
CA GLU A 155 12.81 -9.07 33.27
C GLU A 155 11.85 -9.55 34.35
N GLY A 156 10.79 -10.28 33.94
CA GLY A 156 9.77 -10.84 34.82
C GLY A 156 8.65 -9.89 35.28
N LYS A 157 8.65 -8.61 34.90
CA LYS A 157 7.54 -7.68 35.20
C LYS A 157 6.75 -7.35 33.93
N LYS A 158 5.41 -7.40 34.06
CA LYS A 158 4.52 -6.93 32.98
C LYS A 158 4.71 -5.40 32.77
N PRO A 159 4.52 -4.92 31.52
CA PRO A 159 4.48 -3.48 31.25
C PRO A 159 3.32 -2.82 31.99
N GLU A 160 3.50 -1.52 32.33
CA GLU A 160 2.47 -0.69 32.92
C GLU A 160 2.08 0.45 31.99
N GLY A 161 0.81 0.82 32.00
CA GLY A 161 0.27 1.87 31.15
C GLY A 161 -0.85 2.67 31.78
N LYS A 162 -1.31 3.66 31.02
CA LYS A 162 -2.51 4.45 31.33
C LYS A 162 -3.45 4.45 30.12
N VAL A 163 -4.75 4.41 30.36
CA VAL A 163 -5.76 4.61 29.32
C VAL A 163 -5.79 6.10 28.96
N VAL A 164 -5.49 6.41 27.69
CA VAL A 164 -5.53 7.79 27.18
C VAL A 164 -6.83 8.08 26.44
N GLU A 165 -7.45 7.04 25.84
CA GLU A 165 -8.70 7.16 25.11
C GLU A 165 -9.54 5.89 25.27
N ILE A 166 -10.85 6.04 25.40
CA ILE A 166 -11.83 4.95 25.28
C ILE A 166 -12.48 5.10 23.91
N ILE A 167 -12.29 4.09 23.04
CA ILE A 167 -12.82 4.09 21.67
C ILE A 167 -14.30 3.76 21.68
N GLY A 168 -14.71 2.75 22.45
CA GLY A 168 -16.07 2.26 22.58
C GLY A 168 -16.09 0.87 23.21
N HIS A 169 -17.25 0.25 23.32
CA HIS A 169 -17.35 -1.13 23.75
C HIS A 169 -17.19 -2.06 22.54
N ILE A 170 -16.62 -3.25 22.74
CA ILE A 170 -16.37 -4.22 21.66
C ILE A 170 -17.63 -4.62 20.87
N ASN A 171 -18.82 -4.45 21.50
CA ASN A 171 -20.11 -4.72 20.86
C ASN A 171 -20.73 -3.48 20.19
N ASP A 172 -20.12 -2.31 20.30
CA ASP A 172 -20.66 -1.09 19.69
C ASP A 172 -20.27 -1.06 18.20
N PRO A 173 -21.22 -0.75 17.30
CA PRO A 173 -20.95 -0.63 15.88
C PRO A 173 -19.81 0.36 15.57
N GLY A 174 -18.87 -0.03 14.68
CA GLY A 174 -17.77 0.82 14.25
C GLY A 174 -16.58 0.91 15.22
N THR A 175 -16.67 0.33 16.42
CA THR A 175 -15.56 0.29 17.39
C THR A 175 -14.38 -0.52 16.86
N ASP A 176 -14.63 -1.59 16.13
CA ASP A 176 -13.62 -2.41 15.44
C ASP A 176 -12.85 -1.61 14.39
N ILE A 177 -13.56 -0.85 13.54
CA ILE A 177 -12.94 0.01 12.52
C ILE A 177 -12.14 1.13 13.17
N MET A 178 -12.70 1.81 14.19
CA MET A 178 -11.97 2.85 14.92
C MET A 178 -10.75 2.30 15.66
N SER A 179 -10.81 1.05 16.13
CA SER A 179 -9.64 0.37 16.72
C SER A 179 -8.51 0.20 15.70
N ILE A 180 -8.84 -0.15 14.44
CA ILE A 180 -7.87 -0.23 13.34
C ILE A 180 -7.28 1.17 13.05
N VAL A 181 -8.14 2.19 12.93
CA VAL A 181 -7.70 3.58 12.71
C VAL A 181 -6.68 4.01 13.76
N LYS A 182 -6.97 3.77 15.05
CA LYS A 182 -6.09 4.11 16.17
C LYS A 182 -4.84 3.23 16.24
N ALA A 183 -4.94 1.94 15.87
CA ALA A 183 -3.80 1.03 15.88
C ALA A 183 -2.74 1.37 14.83
N TYR A 184 -3.15 1.97 13.72
CA TYR A 184 -2.26 2.45 12.66
C TYR A 184 -1.98 3.95 12.72
N ASP A 185 -2.46 4.64 13.77
CA ASP A 185 -2.33 6.10 13.97
C ASP A 185 -2.73 6.90 12.72
N LEU A 186 -3.84 6.47 12.06
CA LEU A 186 -4.30 7.10 10.84
C LEU A 186 -4.84 8.51 11.13
N PRO A 187 -4.40 9.53 10.39
CA PRO A 187 -4.80 10.92 10.60
C PRO A 187 -6.23 11.16 10.06
N VAL A 188 -7.22 11.12 10.95
CA VAL A 188 -8.65 11.27 10.57
C VAL A 188 -9.00 12.72 10.21
N GLU A 189 -8.39 13.68 10.90
CA GLU A 189 -8.71 15.10 10.77
C GLU A 189 -7.57 15.88 10.09
N PHE A 190 -7.92 16.99 9.47
CA PHE A 190 -6.98 17.97 8.97
C PHE A 190 -6.86 19.12 9.96
N SER A 191 -5.66 19.70 10.10
CA SER A 191 -5.46 20.84 10.99
C SER A 191 -6.23 22.10 10.50
N GLU A 192 -6.57 23.00 11.43
CA GLU A 192 -7.23 24.27 11.11
C GLU A 192 -6.46 25.08 10.06
N LYS A 193 -5.13 25.05 10.10
CA LYS A 193 -4.26 25.72 9.13
C LYS A 193 -4.51 25.22 7.70
N ILE A 194 -4.64 23.89 7.53
CA ILE A 194 -4.90 23.25 6.25
C ILE A 194 -6.32 23.58 5.80
N MET A 195 -7.31 23.46 6.67
CA MET A 195 -8.70 23.78 6.33
C MET A 195 -8.86 25.23 5.91
N HIS A 196 -8.18 26.17 6.57
CA HIS A 196 -8.17 27.57 6.16
C HIS A 196 -7.51 27.79 4.79
N GLN A 197 -6.43 27.09 4.46
CA GLN A 197 -5.82 27.13 3.12
C GLN A 197 -6.81 26.65 2.06
N VAL A 198 -7.49 25.55 2.31
CA VAL A 198 -8.48 24.94 1.41
C VAL A 198 -9.71 25.83 1.20
N GLU A 199 -10.15 26.55 2.24
CA GLU A 199 -11.27 27.49 2.13
C GLU A 199 -11.04 28.57 1.08
N ASN A 200 -9.79 28.98 0.86
CA ASN A 200 -9.41 29.99 -0.13
C ASN A 200 -9.29 29.43 -1.57
N VAL A 201 -9.33 28.11 -1.76
CA VAL A 201 -9.36 27.50 -3.10
C VAL A 201 -10.73 27.72 -3.74
N SER A 202 -10.75 28.22 -4.98
CA SER A 202 -11.98 28.37 -5.76
C SER A 202 -12.69 27.03 -5.96
N ASN A 203 -14.00 27.06 -6.07
CA ASN A 203 -14.79 25.87 -6.45
C ASN A 203 -14.91 25.72 -7.98
N GLU A 204 -14.47 26.74 -8.74
CA GLU A 204 -14.57 26.78 -10.21
C GLU A 204 -13.20 27.09 -10.82
N VAL A 205 -12.95 26.51 -11.99
CA VAL A 205 -11.77 26.78 -12.80
C VAL A 205 -11.91 28.15 -13.45
N SER A 206 -10.97 29.06 -13.19
CA SER A 206 -11.00 30.39 -13.76
C SER A 206 -10.44 30.43 -15.20
N THR A 207 -10.74 31.48 -15.93
CA THR A 207 -10.15 31.72 -17.27
C THR A 207 -8.61 31.81 -17.20
N ALA A 208 -8.09 32.33 -16.10
CA ALA A 208 -6.65 32.41 -15.88
C ALA A 208 -5.99 31.03 -15.72
N ASP A 209 -6.65 30.10 -15.00
CA ASP A 209 -6.17 28.74 -14.83
C ASP A 209 -6.13 27.93 -16.13
N MET A 210 -7.01 28.28 -17.08
CA MET A 210 -7.08 27.65 -18.41
C MET A 210 -6.05 28.21 -19.42
N ALA A 211 -5.44 29.34 -19.12
CA ALA A 211 -4.53 30.01 -20.06
C ALA A 211 -3.29 29.16 -20.34
N GLY A 212 -2.99 28.92 -21.62
CA GLY A 212 -1.83 28.12 -22.05
C GLY A 212 -2.03 26.61 -22.05
N ARG A 213 -3.15 26.13 -21.54
CA ARG A 213 -3.49 24.70 -21.53
C ARG A 213 -4.13 24.27 -22.85
N MET A 214 -3.96 23.01 -23.22
CA MET A 214 -4.70 22.41 -24.34
C MET A 214 -6.18 22.31 -23.99
N ASP A 215 -7.04 22.74 -24.91
CA ASP A 215 -8.49 22.71 -24.71
C ASP A 215 -9.11 21.47 -25.34
N PHE A 216 -9.58 20.56 -24.52
CA PHE A 216 -10.26 19.33 -24.92
C PHE A 216 -11.74 19.30 -24.49
N ARG A 217 -12.32 20.46 -24.12
CA ARG A 217 -13.71 20.55 -23.64
C ARG A 217 -14.77 20.14 -24.66
N ASP A 218 -14.43 20.21 -25.94
CA ASP A 218 -15.31 19.79 -27.02
C ASP A 218 -15.17 18.29 -27.39
N TRP A 219 -14.27 17.57 -26.71
CA TRP A 219 -14.12 16.13 -26.90
C TRP A 219 -15.16 15.39 -26.07
N GLN A 220 -15.75 14.32 -26.67
CA GLN A 220 -16.64 13.44 -25.93
C GLN A 220 -15.85 12.70 -24.86
N THR A 221 -16.11 13.01 -23.61
CA THR A 221 -15.31 12.57 -22.46
C THR A 221 -16.21 11.99 -21.37
N VAL A 222 -15.82 10.87 -20.81
CA VAL A 222 -16.55 10.20 -19.71
C VAL A 222 -15.62 9.82 -18.58
N THR A 223 -16.16 9.76 -17.34
CA THR A 223 -15.56 9.02 -16.22
C THR A 223 -16.29 7.70 -16.06
N ILE A 224 -15.58 6.63 -15.66
CA ILE A 224 -16.17 5.31 -15.41
C ILE A 224 -15.62 4.76 -14.09
N ASP A 225 -16.41 4.80 -13.04
CA ASP A 225 -15.99 4.50 -11.66
C ASP A 225 -17.02 3.64 -10.92
N GLY A 226 -16.75 3.36 -9.63
CA GLY A 226 -17.77 2.80 -8.75
C GLY A 226 -18.91 3.80 -8.49
N GLU A 227 -20.10 3.29 -8.20
CA GLU A 227 -21.30 4.13 -7.98
C GLU A 227 -21.10 5.12 -6.83
N ASP A 228 -20.37 4.71 -5.79
CA ASP A 228 -20.15 5.50 -4.57
C ASP A 228 -18.89 6.38 -4.65
N ALA A 229 -18.11 6.31 -5.75
CA ALA A 229 -16.89 7.11 -5.92
C ALA A 229 -17.23 8.61 -6.00
N LYS A 230 -16.44 9.44 -5.33
CA LYS A 230 -16.58 10.91 -5.32
C LYS A 230 -15.30 11.61 -5.76
N ASP A 231 -14.19 10.92 -5.69
CA ASP A 231 -12.84 11.34 -6.04
C ASP A 231 -12.45 10.78 -7.41
N LEU A 232 -13.02 11.39 -8.47
CA LEU A 232 -12.86 10.93 -9.85
C LEU A 232 -11.49 11.43 -10.37
N ASP A 233 -10.49 10.56 -10.35
CA ASP A 233 -9.12 10.86 -10.75
C ASP A 233 -8.93 10.94 -12.26
N ASP A 234 -9.67 10.13 -13.04
CA ASP A 234 -9.45 9.90 -14.47
C ASP A 234 -10.71 10.04 -15.31
N ALA A 235 -10.52 10.52 -16.52
CA ALA A 235 -11.55 10.59 -17.56
C ALA A 235 -10.95 10.13 -18.89
N ILE A 236 -11.82 9.54 -19.74
CA ILE A 236 -11.42 8.90 -20.98
C ILE A 236 -12.12 9.54 -22.16
N THR A 237 -11.34 9.79 -23.22
CA THR A 237 -11.82 10.10 -24.56
C THR A 237 -11.28 9.06 -25.52
N LEU A 238 -12.09 8.56 -26.42
CA LEU A 238 -11.65 7.61 -27.45
C LEU A 238 -12.37 7.85 -28.77
N THR A 239 -11.55 8.02 -29.82
CA THR A 239 -12.02 8.08 -31.21
C THR A 239 -11.19 7.16 -32.10
N LYS A 240 -11.67 6.88 -33.29
CA LYS A 240 -10.98 6.07 -34.31
C LYS A 240 -10.73 6.92 -35.55
N GLU A 241 -9.47 7.02 -35.95
CA GLU A 241 -9.03 7.76 -37.13
C GLU A 241 -8.37 6.77 -38.11
N GLY A 242 -9.16 6.35 -39.13
CA GLY A 242 -8.76 5.26 -40.03
C GLY A 242 -8.62 3.95 -39.25
N ASP A 243 -7.44 3.33 -39.31
CA ASP A 243 -7.14 2.08 -38.58
C ASP A 243 -6.56 2.33 -37.19
N ASN A 244 -6.33 3.58 -36.81
CA ASN A 244 -5.72 3.95 -35.54
C ASN A 244 -6.76 4.43 -34.52
N TYR A 245 -6.45 4.20 -33.25
CA TYR A 245 -7.23 4.69 -32.10
C TYR A 245 -6.55 5.94 -31.54
N LYS A 246 -7.33 6.97 -31.24
CA LYS A 246 -6.87 8.14 -30.51
C LYS A 246 -7.47 8.09 -29.11
N LEU A 247 -6.64 7.67 -28.15
CA LEU A 247 -7.01 7.53 -26.75
C LEU A 247 -6.49 8.72 -25.95
N GLY A 248 -7.39 9.46 -25.32
CA GLY A 248 -7.08 10.47 -24.32
C GLY A 248 -7.33 9.92 -22.91
N VAL A 249 -6.29 9.89 -22.08
CA VAL A 249 -6.38 9.62 -20.66
C VAL A 249 -6.11 10.93 -19.94
N HIS A 250 -7.13 11.48 -19.29
CA HIS A 250 -7.13 12.78 -18.66
C HIS A 250 -7.13 12.59 -17.15
N ILE A 251 -6.06 13.04 -16.48
CA ILE A 251 -5.88 12.84 -15.04
C ILE A 251 -6.03 14.19 -14.34
N ALA A 252 -6.74 14.24 -13.23
CA ALA A 252 -6.93 15.42 -12.43
C ALA A 252 -5.60 16.14 -12.12
N ASP A 253 -5.47 17.39 -12.49
CA ASP A 253 -4.28 18.19 -12.18
C ASP A 253 -4.34 18.71 -10.75
N VAL A 254 -4.06 17.82 -9.81
CA VAL A 254 -4.05 18.11 -8.37
C VAL A 254 -2.94 19.09 -8.03
N SER A 255 -1.81 19.05 -8.74
CA SER A 255 -0.64 19.90 -8.50
C SER A 255 -0.92 21.40 -8.71
N ASN A 256 -1.94 21.73 -9.51
CA ASN A 256 -2.40 23.12 -9.64
C ASN A 256 -2.92 23.70 -8.32
N TYR A 257 -3.49 22.87 -7.44
CA TYR A 257 -4.11 23.28 -6.18
C TYR A 257 -3.24 22.95 -4.96
N VAL A 258 -2.41 21.92 -5.05
CA VAL A 258 -1.48 21.47 -4.02
C VAL A 258 -0.07 21.89 -4.44
N GLN A 259 0.27 23.14 -4.14
CA GLN A 259 1.55 23.72 -4.52
C GLN A 259 2.68 23.14 -3.67
N GLU A 260 3.82 22.86 -4.30
CA GLU A 260 5.02 22.34 -3.67
C GLU A 260 5.40 23.15 -2.41
N HIS A 261 5.74 22.45 -1.33
CA HIS A 261 6.08 23.02 -0.01
C HIS A 261 4.94 23.77 0.69
N SER A 262 3.72 23.77 0.17
CA SER A 262 2.56 24.31 0.90
C SER A 262 2.19 23.43 2.10
N ALA A 263 1.35 23.94 3.01
CA ALA A 263 0.87 23.14 4.13
C ALA A 263 0.06 21.92 3.64
N LEU A 264 -0.67 22.06 2.54
CA LEU A 264 -1.40 20.96 1.90
C LEU A 264 -0.45 19.89 1.36
N ASP A 265 0.64 20.30 0.69
CA ASP A 265 1.64 19.39 0.15
C ASP A 265 2.34 18.60 1.26
N VAL A 266 2.78 19.27 2.33
CA VAL A 266 3.42 18.64 3.50
C VAL A 266 2.49 17.62 4.16
N GLU A 267 1.20 17.93 4.28
CA GLU A 267 0.19 17.02 4.83
C GLU A 267 -0.07 15.84 3.89
N ALA A 268 -0.22 16.09 2.59
CA ALA A 268 -0.44 15.05 1.58
C ALA A 268 0.75 14.07 1.53
N LEU A 269 1.98 14.59 1.57
CA LEU A 269 3.21 13.79 1.66
C LEU A 269 3.23 12.95 2.95
N SER A 270 2.88 13.55 4.09
CA SER A 270 2.84 12.85 5.38
C SER A 270 1.82 11.71 5.39
N ARG A 271 0.65 11.90 4.76
CA ARG A 271 -0.37 10.86 4.60
C ARG A 271 0.03 9.81 3.57
N GLY A 272 0.69 10.21 2.49
CA GLY A 272 1.18 9.38 1.40
C GLY A 272 0.08 8.80 0.51
N THR A 273 -1.07 8.45 1.06
CA THR A 273 -2.21 7.87 0.34
C THR A 273 -3.53 8.07 1.10
N SER A 274 -4.64 8.01 0.38
CA SER A 274 -5.95 7.80 1.00
C SER A 274 -6.08 6.36 1.50
N VAL A 275 -6.76 6.16 2.64
CA VAL A 275 -7.01 4.85 3.23
C VAL A 275 -8.49 4.53 3.15
N TYR A 276 -8.82 3.45 2.42
CA TYR A 276 -10.19 2.99 2.23
C TYR A 276 -10.53 1.92 3.27
N LEU A 277 -11.42 2.25 4.19
CA LEU A 277 -11.96 1.33 5.17
C LEU A 277 -13.34 0.84 4.72
N VAL A 278 -13.91 -0.15 5.42
CA VAL A 278 -15.17 -0.76 5.00
C VAL A 278 -16.35 0.22 5.03
N ASP A 279 -16.31 1.20 5.93
CA ASP A 279 -17.41 2.15 6.19
C ASP A 279 -17.06 3.61 5.81
N ARG A 280 -15.80 3.91 5.58
CA ARG A 280 -15.32 5.28 5.33
C ARG A 280 -14.00 5.33 4.59
N VAL A 281 -13.68 6.51 4.08
CA VAL A 281 -12.36 6.84 3.52
C VAL A 281 -11.70 7.87 4.43
N ILE A 282 -10.42 7.64 4.77
CA ILE A 282 -9.54 8.66 5.35
C ILE A 282 -8.74 9.24 4.17
N PRO A 283 -9.09 10.43 3.69
CA PRO A 283 -8.57 10.94 2.44
C PRO A 283 -7.16 11.53 2.60
N MET A 284 -6.35 11.45 1.53
CA MET A 284 -5.07 12.14 1.45
C MET A 284 -5.25 13.66 1.39
N LEU A 285 -6.28 14.12 0.71
CA LEU A 285 -6.61 15.53 0.53
C LEU A 285 -7.99 15.86 1.12
N PRO A 286 -8.21 17.08 1.65
CA PRO A 286 -9.53 17.50 2.12
C PRO A 286 -10.63 17.35 1.06
N HIS A 287 -11.85 17.01 1.46
CA HIS A 287 -12.95 16.70 0.55
C HIS A 287 -13.30 17.84 -0.42
N LYS A 288 -13.08 19.10 -0.06
CA LYS A 288 -13.26 20.24 -0.97
C LYS A 288 -12.36 20.14 -2.21
N LEU A 289 -11.18 19.52 -2.06
CA LEU A 289 -10.28 19.22 -3.18
C LEU A 289 -10.64 17.87 -3.79
N SER A 290 -10.58 16.79 -3.00
CA SER A 290 -10.69 15.42 -3.51
C SER A 290 -12.04 15.10 -4.17
N ASN A 291 -13.15 15.65 -3.66
CA ASN A 291 -14.50 15.43 -4.19
C ASN A 291 -15.03 16.64 -4.98
N GLY A 292 -14.34 17.79 -4.87
CA GLY A 292 -14.71 19.07 -5.46
C GLY A 292 -13.90 19.43 -6.70
N ILE A 293 -13.03 20.44 -6.56
CA ILE A 293 -12.36 21.06 -7.72
C ILE A 293 -11.38 20.12 -8.45
N CYS A 294 -10.76 19.16 -7.75
CA CYS A 294 -9.90 18.17 -8.37
C CYS A 294 -10.69 17.01 -9.02
N SER A 295 -11.85 16.65 -8.46
CA SER A 295 -12.66 15.56 -9.00
C SER A 295 -13.23 15.92 -10.38
N LEU A 296 -13.09 15.02 -11.35
CA LEU A 296 -13.51 15.22 -12.74
C LEU A 296 -15.04 15.08 -12.89
N ASN A 297 -15.77 15.94 -12.18
CA ASN A 297 -17.23 15.95 -12.15
C ASN A 297 -17.82 16.33 -13.51
N ALA A 298 -18.89 15.62 -13.93
CA ALA A 298 -19.56 15.87 -15.20
C ALA A 298 -20.18 17.26 -15.27
N GLY A 299 -20.09 17.88 -16.45
CA GLY A 299 -20.67 19.20 -16.75
C GLY A 299 -19.81 20.38 -16.31
N GLU A 300 -18.71 20.16 -15.61
CA GLU A 300 -17.83 21.21 -15.08
C GLU A 300 -16.48 21.25 -15.81
N ASN A 301 -15.91 22.46 -15.95
CA ASN A 301 -14.53 22.58 -16.44
C ASN A 301 -13.58 22.04 -15.37
N ARG A 302 -12.62 21.21 -15.78
CA ARG A 302 -11.59 20.64 -14.91
C ARG A 302 -10.21 20.72 -15.53
N LEU A 303 -9.22 21.04 -14.71
CA LEU A 303 -7.83 21.02 -15.12
C LEU A 303 -7.30 19.60 -15.05
N THR A 304 -6.57 19.21 -16.08
CA THR A 304 -6.02 17.86 -16.20
C THR A 304 -4.59 17.87 -16.72
N LEU A 305 -3.84 16.82 -16.39
CA LEU A 305 -2.67 16.37 -17.13
C LEU A 305 -3.15 15.24 -18.05
N SER A 306 -3.06 15.48 -19.35
CA SER A 306 -3.58 14.55 -20.35
C SER A 306 -2.46 13.81 -21.07
N CYS A 307 -2.59 12.48 -21.16
CA CYS A 307 -1.79 11.64 -22.03
C CYS A 307 -2.68 11.24 -23.22
N VAL A 308 -2.46 11.88 -24.36
CA VAL A 308 -3.18 11.57 -25.61
C VAL A 308 -2.30 10.72 -26.49
N MET A 309 -2.77 9.51 -26.81
CA MET A 309 -2.00 8.49 -27.52
C MET A 309 -2.66 8.13 -28.85
N THR A 310 -1.88 8.03 -29.92
CA THR A 310 -2.29 7.38 -31.16
C THR A 310 -1.81 5.93 -31.15
N ILE A 311 -2.73 4.99 -31.20
CA ILE A 311 -2.48 3.55 -31.04
C ILE A 311 -2.87 2.82 -32.33
N ASP A 312 -1.96 2.00 -32.88
CA ASP A 312 -2.23 1.22 -34.08
C ASP A 312 -3.13 -0.01 -33.80
N ALA A 313 -3.59 -0.68 -34.84
CA ALA A 313 -4.41 -1.89 -34.74
C ALA A 313 -3.72 -3.09 -34.05
N LYS A 314 -2.41 -2.99 -33.74
CA LYS A 314 -1.66 -4.00 -32.99
C LYS A 314 -1.47 -3.61 -31.52
N GLY A 315 -1.99 -2.45 -31.11
CA GLY A 315 -1.85 -1.91 -29.77
C GLY A 315 -0.50 -1.23 -29.50
N ASN A 316 0.22 -0.76 -30.53
CA ASN A 316 1.43 0.01 -30.34
C ASN A 316 1.09 1.50 -30.27
N VAL A 317 1.62 2.20 -29.27
CA VAL A 317 1.60 3.65 -29.24
C VAL A 317 2.60 4.14 -30.29
N ILE A 318 2.09 4.77 -31.35
CA ILE A 318 2.89 5.26 -32.47
C ILE A 318 3.19 6.74 -32.37
N ASP A 319 2.37 7.47 -31.60
CA ASP A 319 2.55 8.88 -31.28
C ASP A 319 1.85 9.21 -29.96
N HIS A 320 2.35 10.19 -29.22
CA HIS A 320 1.70 10.63 -27.98
C HIS A 320 2.01 12.09 -27.66
N THR A 321 1.15 12.70 -26.87
CA THR A 321 1.32 14.04 -26.31
C THR A 321 0.96 14.01 -24.83
N ILE A 322 1.85 14.50 -23.98
CA ILE A 322 1.60 14.71 -22.55
C ILE A 322 1.54 16.20 -22.33
N ALA A 323 0.41 16.72 -21.82
CA ALA A 323 0.22 18.15 -21.68
C ALA A 323 -0.75 18.52 -20.56
N GLU A 324 -0.54 19.69 -19.99
CA GLU A 324 -1.56 20.38 -19.21
C GLU A 324 -2.75 20.72 -20.09
N SER A 325 -3.95 20.46 -19.61
CA SER A 325 -5.16 20.59 -20.41
C SER A 325 -6.36 21.01 -19.57
N VAL A 326 -7.43 21.35 -20.25
CA VAL A 326 -8.76 21.57 -19.67
C VAL A 326 -9.76 20.68 -20.39
N ILE A 327 -10.58 19.99 -19.61
CA ILE A 327 -11.66 19.12 -20.10
C ILE A 327 -13.00 19.53 -19.52
N LYS A 328 -14.05 18.99 -20.12
CA LYS A 328 -15.40 19.01 -19.57
C LYS A 328 -16.01 17.62 -19.78
N VAL A 329 -16.20 16.88 -18.69
CA VAL A 329 -16.76 15.53 -18.75
C VAL A 329 -18.25 15.61 -19.13
N ASP A 330 -18.67 14.87 -20.16
CA ASP A 330 -20.07 14.86 -20.61
C ASP A 330 -20.96 14.02 -19.69
N ARG A 331 -20.48 12.83 -19.30
CA ARG A 331 -21.22 11.89 -18.46
C ARG A 331 -20.32 11.21 -17.44
N ARG A 332 -20.83 11.11 -16.22
CA ARG A 332 -20.30 10.18 -15.22
C ARG A 332 -20.99 8.84 -15.39
N MET A 333 -20.21 7.81 -15.72
CA MET A 333 -20.68 6.44 -15.84
C MET A 333 -20.26 5.61 -14.62
N SER A 334 -21.01 4.53 -14.37
CA SER A 334 -20.59 3.51 -13.40
C SER A 334 -20.11 2.25 -14.11
N TYR A 335 -19.24 1.47 -13.41
CA TYR A 335 -18.85 0.15 -13.90
C TYR A 335 -20.07 -0.75 -14.18
N THR A 336 -21.13 -0.62 -13.38
CA THR A 336 -22.37 -1.37 -13.54
C THR A 336 -23.11 -0.95 -14.80
N SER A 337 -23.27 0.37 -15.07
CA SER A 337 -23.97 0.85 -16.27
C SER A 337 -23.24 0.45 -17.55
N VAL A 338 -21.90 0.60 -17.58
CA VAL A 338 -21.12 0.20 -18.77
C VAL A 338 -21.13 -1.32 -18.98
N LYS A 339 -21.12 -2.13 -17.90
CA LYS A 339 -21.32 -3.59 -17.97
C LYS A 339 -22.67 -3.93 -18.58
N LYS A 340 -23.75 -3.31 -18.11
CA LYS A 340 -25.11 -3.53 -18.64
C LYS A 340 -25.19 -3.22 -20.13
N ILE A 341 -24.51 -2.17 -20.59
CA ILE A 341 -24.47 -1.81 -22.02
C ILE A 341 -23.71 -2.87 -22.82
N LEU A 342 -22.49 -3.23 -22.39
CA LEU A 342 -21.55 -4.03 -23.20
C LEU A 342 -21.68 -5.54 -23.02
N GLU A 343 -22.05 -6.04 -21.84
CA GLU A 343 -22.17 -7.48 -21.55
C GLU A 343 -23.62 -7.93 -21.51
N ASP A 344 -24.48 -7.19 -20.79
CA ASP A 344 -25.87 -7.61 -20.55
C ASP A 344 -26.82 -7.16 -21.67
N HIS A 345 -26.38 -6.22 -22.53
CA HIS A 345 -27.17 -5.61 -23.62
C HIS A 345 -28.53 -5.07 -23.14
N ASP A 346 -28.55 -4.40 -21.96
CA ASP A 346 -29.77 -3.83 -21.38
C ASP A 346 -30.31 -2.70 -22.27
N GLU A 347 -31.52 -2.89 -22.83
CA GLU A 347 -32.12 -1.93 -23.74
C GLU A 347 -32.41 -0.55 -23.11
N ASN A 348 -32.64 -0.49 -21.80
CA ASN A 348 -32.89 0.78 -21.12
C ASN A 348 -31.59 1.58 -20.95
N GLU A 349 -30.51 0.96 -20.49
CA GLU A 349 -29.19 1.58 -20.40
C GLU A 349 -28.69 1.99 -21.79
N ILE A 350 -28.83 1.15 -22.81
CA ILE A 350 -28.46 1.48 -24.20
C ILE A 350 -29.23 2.70 -24.71
N ARG A 351 -30.53 2.80 -24.42
CA ARG A 351 -31.36 3.94 -24.83
C ARG A 351 -31.02 5.21 -24.06
N GLU A 352 -30.71 5.10 -22.77
CA GLU A 352 -30.35 6.25 -21.94
C GLU A 352 -29.01 6.87 -22.35
N TYR A 353 -28.04 6.05 -22.77
CA TYR A 353 -26.70 6.46 -23.17
C TYR A 353 -26.39 6.21 -24.65
N GLU A 354 -27.41 6.28 -25.52
CA GLU A 354 -27.31 5.94 -26.96
C GLU A 354 -26.12 6.64 -27.64
N GLU A 355 -25.88 7.90 -27.31
CA GLU A 355 -24.76 8.68 -27.86
C GLU A 355 -23.37 8.19 -27.47
N LEU A 356 -23.24 7.42 -26.36
CA LEU A 356 -21.97 6.91 -25.84
C LEU A 356 -21.70 5.46 -26.21
N VAL A 357 -22.73 4.70 -26.61
CA VAL A 357 -22.60 3.26 -26.93
C VAL A 357 -21.49 2.99 -27.95
N PRO A 358 -21.36 3.74 -29.07
CA PRO A 358 -20.28 3.50 -30.03
C PRO A 358 -18.89 3.69 -29.43
N MET A 359 -18.73 4.64 -28.50
CA MET A 359 -17.44 4.86 -27.81
C MET A 359 -17.14 3.71 -26.84
N PHE A 360 -18.12 3.19 -26.11
CA PHE A 360 -17.92 2.03 -25.21
C PHE A 360 -17.57 0.75 -25.98
N GLU A 361 -18.21 0.49 -27.13
CA GLU A 361 -17.84 -0.61 -28.02
C GLU A 361 -16.38 -0.47 -28.50
N LEU A 362 -15.98 0.75 -28.89
CA LEU A 362 -14.62 1.05 -29.30
C LEU A 362 -13.61 0.88 -28.14
N MET A 363 -13.99 1.27 -26.92
CA MET A 363 -13.18 1.05 -25.71
C MET A 363 -12.97 -0.44 -25.44
N GLN A 364 -14.01 -1.25 -25.59
CA GLN A 364 -13.91 -2.71 -25.43
C GLN A 364 -12.98 -3.33 -26.49
N GLU A 365 -13.10 -2.89 -27.76
CA GLU A 365 -12.22 -3.33 -28.85
C GLU A 365 -10.75 -3.02 -28.55
N LEU A 366 -10.44 -1.76 -28.21
CA LEU A 366 -9.08 -1.33 -27.92
C LEU A 366 -8.52 -2.03 -26.67
N ALA A 367 -9.28 -2.12 -25.60
CA ALA A 367 -8.85 -2.80 -24.37
C ALA A 367 -8.50 -4.27 -24.62
N ALA A 368 -9.28 -4.97 -25.47
CA ALA A 368 -8.98 -6.35 -25.85
C ALA A 368 -7.64 -6.47 -26.61
N ILE A 369 -7.35 -5.52 -27.51
CA ILE A 369 -6.07 -5.46 -28.26
C ILE A 369 -4.90 -5.23 -27.29
N LEU A 370 -5.01 -4.25 -26.38
CA LEU A 370 -3.99 -3.92 -25.39
C LEU A 370 -3.73 -5.09 -24.45
N ARG A 371 -4.78 -5.71 -23.92
CA ARG A 371 -4.70 -6.89 -23.06
C ARG A 371 -4.03 -8.06 -23.77
N LYS A 372 -4.41 -8.36 -24.99
CA LYS A 372 -3.78 -9.43 -25.80
C LYS A 372 -2.29 -9.18 -25.98
N LYS A 373 -1.89 -7.94 -26.25
CA LYS A 373 -0.47 -7.55 -26.37
C LYS A 373 0.27 -7.74 -25.05
N ARG A 374 -0.30 -7.26 -23.92
CA ARG A 374 0.26 -7.39 -22.58
C ARG A 374 0.42 -8.85 -22.18
N MET A 375 -0.59 -9.67 -22.39
CA MET A 375 -0.53 -11.12 -22.12
C MET A 375 0.52 -11.83 -22.97
N LYS A 376 0.66 -11.47 -24.25
CA LYS A 376 1.70 -12.02 -25.13
C LYS A 376 3.11 -11.67 -24.65
N ARG A 377 3.30 -10.51 -24.07
CA ARG A 377 4.56 -10.05 -23.45
C ARG A 377 4.93 -10.88 -22.21
N GLY A 378 3.94 -11.41 -21.50
CA GLY A 378 4.10 -12.25 -20.33
C GLY A 378 3.66 -11.57 -19.02
N SER A 379 2.82 -10.53 -19.11
CA SER A 379 2.22 -9.92 -17.92
C SER A 379 1.49 -10.96 -17.08
N ILE A 380 1.72 -10.93 -15.78
CA ILE A 380 1.08 -11.82 -14.82
C ILE A 380 -0.20 -11.15 -14.34
N ASP A 381 -1.34 -11.80 -14.54
CA ASP A 381 -2.62 -11.37 -14.00
C ASP A 381 -2.98 -12.26 -12.80
N PHE A 382 -2.96 -11.67 -11.59
CA PHE A 382 -3.42 -12.36 -10.39
C PHE A 382 -4.88 -11.99 -10.17
N ASP A 383 -5.78 -12.86 -10.60
CA ASP A 383 -7.22 -12.71 -10.37
C ASP A 383 -7.59 -13.30 -9.00
N PHE A 384 -7.19 -12.59 -7.92
CA PHE A 384 -7.66 -12.96 -6.59
C PHE A 384 -9.05 -12.38 -6.37
N PRO A 385 -10.01 -13.19 -5.92
CA PRO A 385 -11.33 -12.67 -5.58
C PRO A 385 -11.20 -11.67 -4.43
N GLU A 386 -11.46 -10.40 -4.73
CA GLU A 386 -11.64 -9.37 -3.72
C GLU A 386 -13.01 -9.51 -3.08
N THR A 387 -13.13 -9.11 -1.81
CA THR A 387 -14.37 -9.23 -1.06
C THR A 387 -14.98 -7.86 -0.83
N LYS A 388 -16.24 -7.67 -1.22
CA LYS A 388 -17.07 -6.51 -0.86
C LYS A 388 -17.91 -6.86 0.35
N ILE A 389 -17.79 -6.08 1.43
CA ILE A 389 -18.62 -6.18 2.64
C ILE A 389 -19.71 -5.14 2.52
N VAL A 390 -20.96 -5.59 2.57
CA VAL A 390 -22.15 -4.72 2.56
C VAL A 390 -22.57 -4.47 4.00
N LEU A 391 -22.71 -3.20 4.40
CA LEU A 391 -23.14 -2.79 5.71
C LEU A 391 -24.60 -2.33 5.69
N ASP A 392 -25.31 -2.51 6.81
CA ASP A 392 -26.62 -1.88 7.04
C ASP A 392 -26.46 -0.39 7.47
N ASP A 393 -27.57 0.31 7.64
CA ASP A 393 -27.60 1.71 8.09
C ASP A 393 -26.98 1.94 9.48
N LYS A 394 -26.73 0.88 10.23
CA LYS A 394 -26.07 0.88 11.55
C LYS A 394 -24.60 0.50 11.48
N GLY A 395 -24.06 0.27 10.27
CA GLY A 395 -22.67 -0.15 10.07
C GLY A 395 -22.39 -1.62 10.40
N LYS A 396 -23.41 -2.48 10.46
CA LYS A 396 -23.22 -3.93 10.65
C LYS A 396 -23.09 -4.64 9.32
N PRO A 397 -22.17 -5.60 9.18
CA PRO A 397 -22.09 -6.45 7.99
C PRO A 397 -23.36 -7.27 7.81
N VAL A 398 -24.01 -7.13 6.66
CA VAL A 398 -25.22 -7.90 6.28
C VAL A 398 -24.94 -8.91 5.19
N GLU A 399 -23.93 -8.66 4.35
CA GLU A 399 -23.55 -9.54 3.25
C GLU A 399 -22.03 -9.44 2.99
N ILE A 400 -21.43 -10.57 2.65
CA ILE A 400 -20.06 -10.65 2.17
C ILE A 400 -20.10 -11.32 0.80
N LYS A 401 -19.74 -10.58 -0.24
CA LYS A 401 -19.78 -11.06 -1.62
C LYS A 401 -18.47 -10.78 -2.35
N PRO A 402 -18.13 -11.58 -3.38
CA PRO A 402 -16.98 -11.28 -4.21
C PRO A 402 -17.20 -9.95 -4.95
N TYR A 403 -16.13 -9.19 -5.11
CA TYR A 403 -16.10 -8.04 -6.00
C TYR A 403 -15.99 -8.54 -7.43
N GLU A 404 -16.95 -8.19 -8.29
CA GLU A 404 -16.96 -8.63 -9.67
C GLU A 404 -16.07 -7.74 -10.56
N ARG A 405 -15.01 -8.31 -11.13
CA ARG A 405 -14.28 -7.71 -12.26
C ARG A 405 -15.10 -7.94 -13.53
N ASN A 406 -15.62 -6.86 -14.10
CA ASN A 406 -16.42 -6.88 -15.33
C ASN A 406 -15.67 -6.23 -16.51
N VAL A 407 -16.31 -6.16 -17.68
CA VAL A 407 -15.73 -5.54 -18.88
C VAL A 407 -15.29 -4.09 -18.63
N ALA A 408 -16.07 -3.31 -17.89
CA ALA A 408 -15.79 -1.89 -17.66
C ALA A 408 -14.55 -1.69 -16.79
N THR A 409 -14.41 -2.45 -15.68
CA THR A 409 -13.21 -2.41 -14.84
C THR A 409 -11.96 -2.80 -15.62
N LYS A 410 -12.08 -3.78 -16.51
CA LYS A 410 -10.99 -4.24 -17.38
C LYS A 410 -10.57 -3.20 -18.41
N ILE A 411 -11.52 -2.46 -18.99
CA ILE A 411 -11.26 -1.37 -19.93
C ILE A 411 -10.44 -0.28 -19.25
N ILE A 412 -10.90 0.21 -18.11
CA ILE A 412 -10.21 1.29 -17.36
C ILE A 412 -8.82 0.82 -16.93
N GLU A 413 -8.68 -0.40 -16.41
CA GLU A 413 -7.38 -0.97 -16.06
C GLU A 413 -6.40 -0.93 -17.25
N ASP A 414 -6.79 -1.44 -18.42
CA ASP A 414 -5.90 -1.48 -19.58
C ASP A 414 -5.53 -0.08 -20.08
N PHE A 415 -6.44 0.91 -19.99
CA PHE A 415 -6.17 2.29 -20.37
C PHE A 415 -5.24 3.01 -19.35
N MET A 416 -5.42 2.76 -18.07
CA MET A 416 -4.51 3.28 -17.05
C MET A 416 -3.10 2.66 -17.18
N LEU A 417 -3.01 1.37 -17.46
CA LEU A 417 -1.73 0.69 -17.66
C LEU A 417 -0.97 1.26 -18.85
N ILE A 418 -1.61 1.45 -20.01
CA ILE A 418 -0.93 2.00 -21.19
C ILE A 418 -0.52 3.46 -20.99
N ALA A 419 -1.32 4.26 -20.30
CA ALA A 419 -0.98 5.64 -19.97
C ALA A 419 0.24 5.69 -19.04
N ASN A 420 0.25 4.89 -17.97
CA ASN A 420 1.37 4.80 -17.04
C ASN A 420 2.66 4.31 -17.74
N GLU A 421 2.57 3.32 -18.63
CA GLU A 421 3.70 2.85 -19.44
C GLU A 421 4.23 3.96 -20.37
N THR A 422 3.34 4.68 -21.05
CA THR A 422 3.69 5.75 -21.99
C THR A 422 4.38 6.91 -21.29
N VAL A 423 3.82 7.39 -20.18
CA VAL A 423 4.41 8.48 -19.39
C VAL A 423 5.77 8.07 -18.84
N ALA A 424 5.88 6.87 -18.26
CA ALA A 424 7.17 6.39 -17.73
C ALA A 424 8.24 6.26 -18.81
N GLN A 425 7.87 5.78 -20.00
CA GLN A 425 8.79 5.64 -21.13
C GLN A 425 9.24 7.00 -21.66
N ASP A 426 8.34 7.96 -21.77
CA ASP A 426 8.62 9.31 -22.29
C ASP A 426 9.65 10.03 -21.40
N TYR A 427 9.39 10.10 -20.09
CA TYR A 427 10.30 10.72 -19.13
C TYR A 427 11.63 10.00 -18.99
N PHE A 428 11.67 8.67 -19.15
CA PHE A 428 12.91 7.90 -19.17
C PHE A 428 13.82 8.32 -20.33
N TRP A 429 13.28 8.41 -21.54
CA TRP A 429 14.07 8.77 -22.72
C TRP A 429 14.45 10.25 -22.78
N GLN A 430 13.72 11.12 -22.07
CA GLN A 430 14.09 12.52 -21.88
C GLN A 430 15.16 12.71 -20.80
N GLU A 431 15.56 11.62 -20.09
CA GLU A 431 16.54 11.65 -19.00
C GLU A 431 16.18 12.64 -17.87
N LEU A 432 14.90 12.83 -17.62
CA LEU A 432 14.39 13.72 -16.57
C LEU A 432 14.28 12.96 -15.23
N PRO A 433 14.52 13.64 -14.09
CA PRO A 433 14.22 13.07 -12.77
C PRO A 433 12.75 12.68 -12.68
N PHE A 434 12.49 11.41 -12.36
CA PHE A 434 11.13 10.88 -12.32
C PHE A 434 10.98 9.77 -11.28
N VAL A 435 9.76 9.54 -10.79
CA VAL A 435 9.43 8.49 -9.83
C VAL A 435 8.78 7.33 -10.57
N TYR A 436 9.50 6.20 -10.63
CA TYR A 436 9.02 4.96 -11.25
C TYR A 436 8.38 4.03 -10.22
N ARG A 437 7.43 3.22 -10.67
CA ARG A 437 6.91 2.08 -9.92
C ARG A 437 7.59 0.82 -10.44
N THR A 438 8.57 0.31 -9.70
CA THR A 438 9.38 -0.83 -10.12
C THR A 438 8.98 -2.10 -9.37
N HIS A 439 9.17 -3.23 -10.04
CA HIS A 439 8.98 -4.54 -9.46
C HIS A 439 10.13 -5.44 -9.92
N ASP A 440 11.08 -5.66 -9.01
CA ASP A 440 12.30 -6.40 -9.31
C ASP A 440 12.01 -7.89 -9.58
N ASN A 441 12.94 -8.57 -10.24
CA ASN A 441 12.90 -10.02 -10.44
C ASN A 441 12.81 -10.73 -9.08
N PRO A 442 12.04 -11.82 -9.00
CA PRO A 442 11.93 -12.61 -7.78
C PRO A 442 13.27 -13.26 -7.40
N ASP A 443 13.44 -13.53 -6.12
CA ASP A 443 14.58 -14.26 -5.61
C ASP A 443 14.61 -15.69 -6.19
N THR A 444 15.75 -16.07 -6.78
CA THR A 444 15.91 -17.37 -7.46
C THR A 444 15.72 -18.56 -6.52
N GLU A 445 16.14 -18.44 -5.25
CA GLU A 445 15.98 -19.51 -4.26
C GLU A 445 14.50 -19.69 -3.85
N LYS A 446 13.74 -18.59 -3.75
CA LYS A 446 12.29 -18.67 -3.51
C LYS A 446 11.57 -19.34 -4.68
N ILE A 447 11.96 -19.01 -5.91
CA ILE A 447 11.39 -19.65 -7.12
C ILE A 447 11.76 -21.13 -7.22
N LYS A 448 13.00 -21.54 -6.87
CA LYS A 448 13.39 -22.96 -6.79
C LYS A 448 12.56 -23.72 -5.77
N LYS A 449 12.32 -23.11 -4.59
CA LYS A 449 11.44 -23.71 -3.55
C LYS A 449 10.00 -23.85 -4.05
N LEU A 450 9.47 -22.82 -4.72
CA LEU A 450 8.15 -22.88 -5.37
C LEU A 450 8.12 -24.01 -6.40
N SER A 451 9.12 -24.09 -7.31
CA SER A 451 9.23 -25.14 -8.33
C SER A 451 9.23 -26.54 -7.73
N THR A 452 10.03 -26.76 -6.66
CA THR A 452 10.04 -28.05 -5.94
C THR A 452 8.68 -28.39 -5.35
N PHE A 453 7.98 -27.39 -4.80
CA PHE A 453 6.65 -27.60 -4.21
C PHE A 453 5.61 -27.98 -5.26
N ILE A 454 5.51 -27.21 -6.36
CA ILE A 454 4.50 -27.43 -7.42
C ILE A 454 4.71 -28.71 -8.21
N ASN A 455 5.94 -29.26 -8.23
CA ASN A 455 6.24 -30.55 -8.84
C ASN A 455 5.44 -31.67 -8.21
N ASN A 456 5.07 -31.59 -6.92
CA ASN A 456 4.21 -32.56 -6.25
C ASN A 456 2.79 -32.61 -6.83
N PHE A 457 2.37 -31.55 -7.54
CA PHE A 457 1.08 -31.43 -8.21
C PHE A 457 1.19 -31.67 -9.72
N GLY A 458 2.39 -32.01 -10.23
CA GLY A 458 2.64 -32.25 -11.65
C GLY A 458 2.90 -30.98 -12.47
N TYR A 459 3.08 -29.83 -11.84
CA TYR A 459 3.43 -28.56 -12.50
C TYR A 459 4.92 -28.31 -12.48
N SER A 460 5.42 -27.58 -13.48
CA SER A 460 6.83 -27.19 -13.59
C SER A 460 6.98 -25.75 -14.07
N ILE A 461 8.02 -25.08 -13.62
CA ILE A 461 8.46 -23.77 -14.07
C ILE A 461 9.85 -23.93 -14.67
N HIS A 462 10.08 -23.33 -15.84
CA HIS A 462 11.43 -23.25 -16.39
C HIS A 462 12.18 -22.08 -15.74
N ILE A 463 13.29 -22.40 -15.07
CA ILE A 463 14.17 -21.42 -14.44
C ILE A 463 15.45 -21.36 -15.29
N GLY A 464 15.79 -20.16 -15.80
CA GLY A 464 17.05 -19.92 -16.48
C GLY A 464 18.26 -20.08 -15.55
N GLN A 465 19.46 -19.76 -16.01
CA GLN A 465 20.67 -19.91 -15.19
C GLN A 465 20.57 -19.11 -13.88
N ASP A 466 20.06 -17.87 -13.93
CA ASP A 466 19.96 -17.00 -12.75
C ASP A 466 18.61 -16.27 -12.60
N GLU A 467 17.69 -16.38 -13.56
CA GLU A 467 16.42 -15.64 -13.56
C GLU A 467 15.25 -16.47 -14.09
N VAL A 468 14.05 -16.14 -13.63
CA VAL A 468 12.80 -16.65 -14.18
C VAL A 468 12.14 -15.56 -15.03
N HIS A 469 11.69 -15.91 -16.23
CA HIS A 469 10.94 -14.98 -17.05
C HIS A 469 9.48 -14.89 -16.56
N PRO A 470 8.85 -13.68 -16.50
CA PRO A 470 7.46 -13.52 -16.04
C PRO A 470 6.47 -14.47 -16.70
N LYS A 471 6.68 -14.74 -18.00
CA LYS A 471 5.85 -15.65 -18.79
C LYS A 471 5.78 -17.09 -18.25
N GLU A 472 6.81 -17.55 -17.52
CA GLU A 472 6.78 -18.89 -16.93
C GLU A 472 5.81 -18.94 -15.75
N LEU A 473 5.76 -17.87 -14.93
CA LEU A 473 4.77 -17.75 -13.85
C LEU A 473 3.36 -17.55 -14.42
N GLN A 474 3.22 -16.75 -15.49
CA GLN A 474 1.95 -16.59 -16.22
C GLN A 474 1.40 -17.95 -16.70
N LYS A 475 2.25 -18.77 -17.36
CA LYS A 475 1.85 -20.10 -17.82
C LYS A 475 1.45 -21.03 -16.67
N LEU A 476 2.14 -20.93 -15.52
CA LEU A 476 1.77 -21.70 -14.34
C LEU A 476 0.36 -21.32 -13.88
N LEU A 477 0.08 -20.02 -13.71
CA LEU A 477 -1.22 -19.52 -13.26
C LEU A 477 -2.34 -19.93 -14.23
N GLN A 478 -2.11 -19.84 -15.55
CA GLN A 478 -3.06 -20.32 -16.57
C GLN A 478 -3.34 -21.83 -16.50
N LYS A 479 -2.36 -22.64 -16.11
CA LYS A 479 -2.52 -24.09 -15.99
C LYS A 479 -3.30 -24.53 -14.75
N ILE A 480 -3.20 -23.74 -13.68
CA ILE A 480 -3.88 -24.06 -12.41
C ILE A 480 -5.28 -23.41 -12.33
N ASP A 481 -5.64 -22.56 -13.26
CA ASP A 481 -6.94 -21.89 -13.32
C ASP A 481 -8.08 -22.92 -13.27
N GLY A 482 -9.04 -22.74 -12.36
CA GLY A 482 -10.15 -23.64 -12.11
C GLY A 482 -9.80 -24.98 -11.44
N THR A 483 -8.55 -25.21 -11.02
CA THR A 483 -8.14 -26.43 -10.32
C THR A 483 -8.28 -26.29 -8.79
N PRO A 484 -8.41 -27.40 -8.03
CA PRO A 484 -8.50 -27.34 -6.56
C PRO A 484 -7.30 -26.70 -5.88
N GLU A 485 -6.11 -26.79 -6.47
CA GLU A 485 -4.86 -26.23 -5.96
C GLU A 485 -4.60 -24.78 -6.36
N GLU A 486 -5.42 -24.17 -7.19
CA GLU A 486 -5.27 -22.81 -7.71
C GLU A 486 -5.01 -21.79 -6.61
N ALA A 487 -5.86 -21.72 -5.59
CA ALA A 487 -5.75 -20.75 -4.51
C ALA A 487 -4.43 -20.88 -3.73
N LEU A 488 -3.96 -22.12 -3.53
CA LEU A 488 -2.71 -22.40 -2.82
C LEU A 488 -1.50 -21.99 -3.66
N ILE A 489 -1.44 -22.46 -4.92
CA ILE A 489 -0.28 -22.24 -5.79
C ILE A 489 -0.19 -20.76 -6.18
N SER A 490 -1.30 -20.08 -6.49
CA SER A 490 -1.32 -18.64 -6.78
C SER A 490 -0.79 -17.82 -5.61
N ARG A 491 -1.20 -18.14 -4.37
CA ARG A 491 -0.72 -17.46 -3.17
C ARG A 491 0.78 -17.72 -2.91
N LEU A 492 1.27 -18.92 -3.13
CA LEU A 492 2.69 -19.24 -2.99
C LEU A 492 3.52 -18.55 -4.08
N THR A 493 3.00 -18.48 -5.32
CA THR A 493 3.63 -17.75 -6.42
C THR A 493 3.77 -16.27 -6.08
N LEU A 494 2.69 -15.62 -5.61
CA LEU A 494 2.72 -14.23 -5.17
C LEU A 494 3.75 -13.98 -4.05
N ARG A 495 3.81 -14.87 -3.05
CA ARG A 495 4.79 -14.78 -1.94
C ARG A 495 6.23 -15.01 -2.36
N SER A 496 6.46 -15.65 -3.50
CA SER A 496 7.79 -15.89 -4.06
C SER A 496 8.32 -14.69 -4.83
N MET A 497 7.44 -13.73 -5.19
CA MET A 497 7.82 -12.48 -5.83
C MET A 497 8.26 -11.43 -4.81
N LYS A 498 8.98 -10.42 -5.26
CA LYS A 498 9.29 -9.22 -4.49
C LYS A 498 8.07 -8.31 -4.43
N GLN A 499 8.10 -7.31 -3.56
CA GLN A 499 7.09 -6.25 -3.55
C GLN A 499 7.50 -5.14 -4.52
N ALA A 500 6.52 -4.55 -5.20
CA ALA A 500 6.75 -3.36 -5.99
C ALA A 500 7.08 -2.16 -5.08
N LYS A 501 7.93 -1.26 -5.55
CA LYS A 501 8.40 -0.07 -4.81
C LYS A 501 8.44 1.16 -5.70
N TYR A 502 8.48 2.33 -5.07
CA TYR A 502 8.78 3.58 -5.78
C TYR A 502 10.29 3.83 -5.73
N THR A 503 10.86 4.26 -6.86
CA THR A 503 12.29 4.55 -6.98
C THR A 503 12.53 5.55 -8.12
N THR A 504 13.65 6.25 -8.07
CA THR A 504 14.10 7.16 -9.14
C THR A 504 14.89 6.44 -10.24
N MET A 505 15.13 5.12 -10.10
CA MET A 505 15.80 4.30 -11.10
C MET A 505 14.80 3.33 -11.73
N SER A 506 14.64 3.37 -13.06
CA SER A 506 13.78 2.44 -13.79
C SER A 506 14.47 1.08 -13.92
N THR A 507 14.05 0.10 -13.11
CA THR A 507 14.50 -1.31 -13.20
C THR A 507 13.47 -2.20 -13.90
N GLY A 508 12.38 -1.62 -14.39
CA GLY A 508 11.25 -2.33 -14.99
C GLY A 508 10.23 -2.84 -13.96
N HIS A 509 9.20 -3.51 -14.45
CA HIS A 509 8.13 -4.06 -13.62
C HIS A 509 7.88 -5.53 -13.99
N PHE A 510 8.43 -6.45 -13.20
CA PHE A 510 8.39 -7.89 -13.45
C PHE A 510 6.95 -8.41 -13.67
N GLY A 511 6.03 -8.12 -12.76
CA GLY A 511 4.64 -8.61 -12.84
C GLY A 511 3.90 -8.15 -14.09
N LEU A 512 4.15 -6.92 -14.57
CA LEU A 512 3.57 -6.38 -15.80
C LEU A 512 4.40 -6.71 -17.05
N ALA A 513 5.57 -7.32 -16.87
CA ALA A 513 6.53 -7.62 -17.93
C ALA A 513 6.83 -6.39 -18.82
N THR A 514 7.00 -5.22 -18.21
CA THR A 514 7.29 -3.96 -18.91
C THR A 514 8.61 -3.34 -18.45
N PRO A 515 9.40 -2.74 -19.36
CA PRO A 515 10.65 -2.08 -18.97
C PRO A 515 10.42 -0.72 -18.29
N TYR A 516 9.29 -0.07 -18.53
CA TYR A 516 8.97 1.25 -17.99
C TYR A 516 7.57 1.24 -17.37
N TYR A 517 7.48 1.69 -16.12
CA TYR A 517 6.19 1.83 -15.45
C TYR A 517 6.25 2.88 -14.36
N CYS A 518 5.21 3.66 -14.24
CA CYS A 518 4.99 4.60 -13.15
C CYS A 518 3.55 4.51 -12.65
N HIS A 519 3.28 5.19 -11.58
CA HIS A 519 1.93 5.56 -11.20
C HIS A 519 1.73 7.04 -11.52
N PHE A 520 0.74 7.35 -12.36
CA PHE A 520 0.41 8.70 -12.81
C PHE A 520 -1.09 8.99 -12.66
N THR A 521 -1.91 7.93 -12.62
CA THR A 521 -3.34 8.00 -12.89
C THR A 521 -4.24 8.21 -11.66
N SER A 522 -3.68 8.44 -10.47
CA SER A 522 -4.50 8.62 -9.24
C SER A 522 -3.92 9.64 -8.26
N PRO A 523 -3.71 10.91 -8.66
CA PRO A 523 -3.05 11.93 -7.82
C PRO A 523 -3.93 12.43 -6.66
N ILE A 524 -5.25 12.24 -6.70
CA ILE A 524 -6.13 12.62 -5.59
C ILE A 524 -5.87 11.73 -4.37
N ARG A 525 -5.51 10.46 -4.60
CA ARG A 525 -5.41 9.43 -3.54
C ARG A 525 -4.02 8.81 -3.36
N ARG A 526 -3.03 9.13 -4.18
CA ARG A 526 -1.64 8.66 -4.04
C ARG A 526 -0.66 9.79 -4.28
N TYR A 527 0.17 10.08 -3.29
CA TYR A 527 1.15 11.16 -3.39
C TYR A 527 2.22 10.96 -4.50
N PRO A 528 2.73 9.74 -4.76
CA PRO A 528 3.67 9.54 -5.87
C PRO A 528 3.10 9.83 -7.27
N ASP A 529 1.79 9.88 -7.43
CA ASP A 529 1.12 10.23 -8.69
C ASP A 529 0.98 11.77 -8.85
N LEU A 530 0.98 12.49 -7.72
CA LEU A 530 0.94 13.94 -7.63
C LEU A 530 2.29 14.57 -7.99
#